data_182dd779730e0cb36541be453d7241a1
#
_entry.id   182dd779730e0cb36541be453d7241a1
#
_cell.length_a   1.000
_cell.length_b   1.000
_cell.length_c   1.000
_cell.angle_alpha   90.00
_cell.angle_beta   90.00
_cell.angle_gamma   90.00
#
_symmetry.space_group_name_H-M   'P 1'
#
loop_
_entity.id
_entity.type
_entity.pdbx_description
1 polymer ?
#
loop_
_entity_poly.entity_id
_entity_poly.type
_entity_poly.pdbx_seq_one_letter_code
_entity_poly.pdbx_strand_id
1 'polypeptide(L)'
;RKLQMFFMEWFRQERERALLTYPVLTASLLVDEEGKPKDKHFAWTCAEEMSKGLSFFVYESDSVDSLSSCCRLRNEFTDNTFSYTLGAGGVSTGSVQVITINMNRYVQTREEPFSELLDRVHMYLLAHRAIIEDYIEGGLLPAYSTGFISLDKQFCTIGINGMLEASEYVKGKADTAFFSSYLKE
;
A
#
# COMPACT_ATOMS: atom_id res chain seq x y z
N ARG A 1 11.25 -19.19 -6.38
CA ARG A 1 10.37 -19.29 -5.19
C ARG A 1 11.08 -19.85 -3.96
N LYS A 2 11.81 -20.96 -4.01
CA LYS A 2 12.51 -21.54 -2.84
C LYS A 2 13.44 -20.54 -2.16
N LEU A 3 14.19 -19.75 -2.92
CA LEU A 3 15.09 -18.73 -2.37
C LEU A 3 14.32 -17.58 -1.69
N GLN A 4 13.19 -17.17 -2.26
CA GLN A 4 12.33 -16.14 -1.67
C GLN A 4 11.75 -16.59 -0.33
N MET A 5 11.23 -17.81 -0.27
CA MET A 5 10.67 -18.40 0.96
C MET A 5 11.75 -18.56 2.03
N PHE A 6 12.92 -19.08 1.66
CA PHE A 6 14.06 -19.18 2.56
C PHE A 6 14.49 -17.81 3.12
N PHE A 7 14.53 -16.79 2.26
CA PHE A 7 14.89 -15.44 2.67
C PHE A 7 13.87 -14.85 3.65
N MET A 8 12.57 -15.04 3.42
CA MET A 8 11.51 -14.55 4.31
C MET A 8 11.60 -15.21 5.69
N GLU A 9 11.77 -16.53 5.72
CA GLU A 9 11.94 -17.27 6.98
C GLU A 9 13.20 -16.82 7.73
N TRP A 10 14.34 -16.73 7.06
CA TRP A 10 15.58 -16.24 7.66
C TRP A 10 15.43 -14.81 8.19
N PHE A 11 14.83 -13.92 7.41
CA PHE A 11 14.65 -12.52 7.80
C PHE A 11 13.71 -12.38 9.01
N ARG A 12 12.66 -13.22 9.09
CA ARG A 12 11.82 -13.27 10.30
C ARG A 12 12.63 -13.68 11.53
N GLN A 13 13.44 -14.74 11.43
CA GLN A 13 14.29 -15.19 12.53
C GLN A 13 15.28 -14.12 12.98
N GLU A 14 15.88 -13.38 12.05
CA GLU A 14 16.78 -12.28 12.39
C GLU A 14 16.04 -11.12 13.07
N ARG A 15 14.80 -10.83 12.67
CA ARG A 15 13.97 -9.80 13.35
C ARG A 15 13.55 -10.19 14.76
N GLU A 16 13.46 -11.46 15.06
CA GLU A 16 13.23 -11.95 16.43
C GLU A 16 14.46 -11.71 17.34
N ARG A 17 15.66 -11.68 16.76
CA ARG A 17 16.92 -11.45 17.49
C ARG A 17 17.24 -9.97 17.68
N ALA A 18 16.90 -9.15 16.70
CA ALA A 18 17.20 -7.72 16.70
C ALA A 18 16.12 -6.92 15.96
N LEU A 19 15.87 -5.70 16.44
CA LEU A 19 14.96 -4.78 15.73
C LEU A 19 15.58 -4.37 14.40
N LEU A 20 15.13 -5.00 13.31
CA LEU A 20 15.52 -4.66 11.95
C LEU A 20 14.39 -3.87 11.27
N THR A 21 14.63 -2.60 10.99
CA THR A 21 13.70 -1.74 10.25
C THR A 21 13.93 -1.80 8.74
N TYR A 22 15.09 -2.26 8.30
CA TYR A 22 15.48 -2.45 6.92
C TYR A 22 16.10 -3.83 6.69
N PRO A 23 16.02 -4.33 5.43
CA PRO A 23 15.25 -3.82 4.30
C PRO A 23 13.75 -3.92 4.53
N VAL A 24 12.98 -3.02 3.90
CA VAL A 24 11.52 -3.14 3.83
C VAL A 24 11.18 -4.13 2.74
N LEU A 25 10.56 -5.24 3.12
CA LEU A 25 10.20 -6.31 2.17
C LEU A 25 8.87 -6.03 1.48
N THR A 26 8.80 -6.41 0.22
CA THR A 26 7.55 -6.45 -0.55
C THR A 26 7.47 -7.79 -1.27
N ALA A 27 6.41 -8.54 -1.00
CA ALA A 27 6.08 -9.75 -1.72
C ALA A 27 5.18 -9.39 -2.91
N SER A 28 5.62 -9.67 -4.13
CA SER A 28 4.80 -9.49 -5.33
C SER A 28 4.06 -10.78 -5.64
N LEU A 29 2.74 -10.73 -5.57
CA LEU A 29 1.84 -11.81 -5.93
C LEU A 29 1.22 -11.53 -7.30
N LEU A 30 1.42 -12.45 -8.24
CA LEU A 30 0.67 -12.43 -9.49
C LEU A 30 -0.74 -12.95 -9.25
N VAL A 31 -1.71 -12.17 -9.69
CA VAL A 31 -3.14 -12.52 -9.64
C VAL A 31 -3.70 -12.77 -11.03
N ASP A 32 -4.78 -13.53 -11.09
CA ASP A 32 -5.58 -13.71 -12.30
C ASP A 32 -6.64 -12.60 -12.43
N GLU A 33 -7.50 -12.70 -13.46
CA GLU A 33 -8.56 -11.73 -13.73
C GLU A 33 -9.62 -11.65 -12.62
N GLU A 34 -9.70 -12.69 -11.77
CA GLU A 34 -10.60 -12.74 -10.62
C GLU A 34 -9.93 -12.26 -9.32
N GLY A 35 -8.68 -11.77 -9.40
CA GLY A 35 -7.90 -11.32 -8.24
C GLY A 35 -7.34 -12.45 -7.38
N LYS A 36 -7.34 -13.70 -7.89
CA LYS A 36 -6.82 -14.85 -7.15
C LYS A 36 -5.32 -15.05 -7.41
N PRO A 37 -4.53 -15.38 -6.39
CA PRO A 37 -3.10 -15.65 -6.56
C PRO A 37 -2.85 -16.81 -7.53
N LYS A 38 -2.06 -16.57 -8.58
CA LYS A 38 -1.59 -17.61 -9.52
C LYS A 38 -0.67 -18.62 -8.83
N ASP A 39 0.13 -18.17 -7.87
CA ASP A 39 0.97 -19.02 -7.02
C ASP A 39 0.39 -19.11 -5.60
N LYS A 40 -0.53 -20.05 -5.42
CA LYS A 40 -1.22 -20.26 -4.13
C LYS A 40 -0.25 -20.67 -3.01
N HIS A 41 0.82 -21.41 -3.34
CA HIS A 41 1.79 -21.82 -2.34
C HIS A 41 2.59 -20.65 -1.81
N PHE A 42 3.01 -19.72 -2.69
CA PHE A 42 3.71 -18.52 -2.26
C PHE A 42 2.78 -17.57 -1.48
N ALA A 43 1.53 -17.43 -1.90
CA ALA A 43 0.53 -16.65 -1.18
C ALA A 43 0.30 -17.20 0.24
N TRP A 44 0.19 -18.52 0.37
CA TRP A 44 0.11 -19.18 1.66
C TRP A 44 1.34 -18.93 2.53
N THR A 45 2.55 -19.06 1.96
CA THR A 45 3.80 -18.76 2.68
C THR A 45 3.83 -17.30 3.18
N CYS A 46 3.39 -16.34 2.37
CA CYS A 46 3.27 -14.96 2.80
C CYS A 46 2.33 -14.81 4.00
N ALA A 47 1.16 -15.43 3.95
CA ALA A 47 0.19 -15.40 5.04
C ALA A 47 0.75 -16.06 6.32
N GLU A 48 1.44 -17.19 6.17
CA GLU A 48 2.07 -17.91 7.29
C GLU A 48 3.17 -17.07 7.94
N GLU A 49 4.08 -16.46 7.17
CA GLU A 49 5.14 -15.62 7.74
C GLU A 49 4.59 -14.34 8.39
N MET A 50 3.51 -13.76 7.84
CA MET A 50 2.80 -12.66 8.50
C MET A 50 2.17 -13.09 9.83
N SER A 51 1.58 -14.28 9.88
CA SER A 51 0.99 -14.82 11.11
C SER A 51 2.01 -15.07 12.21
N LYS A 52 3.27 -15.33 11.82
CA LYS A 52 4.42 -15.48 12.73
C LYS A 52 5.05 -14.13 13.11
N GLY A 53 4.51 -13.00 12.66
CA GLY A 53 4.96 -11.66 13.03
C GLY A 53 5.93 -11.00 12.04
N LEU A 54 6.21 -11.60 10.88
CA LEU A 54 7.00 -10.93 9.84
C LEU A 54 6.18 -9.79 9.22
N SER A 55 6.67 -8.57 9.38
CA SER A 55 6.06 -7.38 8.77
C SER A 55 6.66 -7.13 7.39
N PHE A 56 5.83 -7.19 6.35
CA PHE A 56 6.16 -6.88 4.97
C PHE A 56 4.91 -6.47 4.20
N PHE A 57 5.09 -5.94 3.00
CA PHE A 57 3.98 -5.56 2.15
C PHE A 57 3.69 -6.66 1.12
N VAL A 58 2.42 -6.85 0.83
CA VAL A 58 1.98 -7.67 -0.30
C VAL A 58 1.53 -6.73 -1.42
N TYR A 59 2.09 -6.94 -2.60
CA TYR A 59 1.75 -6.21 -3.81
C TYR A 59 1.14 -7.18 -4.81
N GLU A 60 -0.13 -6.99 -5.10
CA GLU A 60 -0.87 -7.79 -6.08
C GLU A 60 -0.82 -7.14 -7.45
N SER A 61 -0.48 -7.91 -8.45
CA SER A 61 -0.34 -7.46 -9.84
C SER A 61 -0.72 -8.54 -10.82
N ASP A 62 -1.27 -8.14 -11.95
CA ASP A 62 -1.56 -8.99 -13.10
C ASP A 62 -0.33 -9.24 -13.99
N SER A 63 0.72 -8.43 -13.84
CA SER A 63 1.94 -8.47 -14.66
C SER A 63 3.22 -8.60 -13.81
N VAL A 64 4.20 -9.33 -14.37
CA VAL A 64 5.57 -9.42 -13.80
C VAL A 64 6.37 -8.13 -13.99
N ASP A 65 5.98 -7.30 -14.93
CA ASP A 65 6.66 -6.05 -15.26
C ASP A 65 6.19 -4.89 -14.37
N SER A 66 5.17 -5.14 -13.55
CA SER A 66 4.65 -4.19 -12.59
C SER A 66 5.38 -4.28 -11.26
N LEU A 67 5.96 -3.17 -10.83
CA LEU A 67 6.69 -3.06 -9.56
C LEU A 67 6.03 -2.02 -8.66
N SER A 68 6.18 -2.19 -7.35
CA SER A 68 5.78 -1.17 -6.39
C SER A 68 6.91 -0.19 -6.11
N SER A 69 6.61 1.10 -6.03
CA SER A 69 7.52 2.12 -5.52
C SER A 69 7.68 2.02 -3.98
N CYS A 70 8.51 2.87 -3.39
CA CYS A 70 8.63 2.98 -1.93
C CYS A 70 7.29 3.30 -1.26
N CYS A 71 6.39 4.04 -1.93
CA CYS A 71 5.03 4.34 -1.49
C CYS A 71 4.01 3.25 -1.86
N ARG A 72 4.45 2.10 -2.36
CA ARG A 72 3.64 0.94 -2.78
C ARG A 72 2.70 1.21 -3.95
N LEU A 73 3.00 2.22 -4.75
CA LEU A 73 2.24 2.56 -5.95
C LEU A 73 2.71 1.72 -7.12
N ARG A 74 1.78 1.40 -8.02
CA ARG A 74 2.07 0.62 -9.22
C ARG A 74 2.95 1.42 -10.17
N ASN A 75 4.04 0.78 -10.63
CA ASN A 75 4.90 1.29 -11.68
C ASN A 75 5.08 0.22 -12.76
N GLU A 76 5.05 0.63 -14.01
CA GLU A 76 5.34 -0.23 -15.15
C GLU A 76 6.70 0.13 -15.75
N PHE A 77 7.48 -0.89 -16.12
CA PHE A 77 8.81 -0.69 -16.71
C PHE A 77 8.77 0.14 -18.00
N THR A 78 7.69 0.00 -18.78
CA THR A 78 7.51 0.71 -20.04
C THR A 78 7.32 2.22 -19.89
N ASP A 79 6.89 2.68 -18.72
CA ASP A 79 6.65 4.09 -18.43
C ASP A 79 7.88 4.83 -17.87
N ASN A 80 8.98 4.10 -17.63
CA ASN A 80 10.14 4.60 -16.93
C ASN A 80 11.29 4.99 -17.86
N THR A 81 11.10 5.99 -18.70
CA THR A 81 12.18 6.54 -19.55
C THR A 81 13.34 7.22 -18.77
N PHE A 82 13.17 7.48 -17.46
CA PHE A 82 14.18 8.15 -16.61
C PHE A 82 14.62 7.32 -15.39
N SER A 83 14.39 6.04 -15.37
CA SER A 83 14.48 5.20 -14.17
C SER A 83 15.88 4.76 -13.76
N TYR A 84 16.94 5.32 -14.32
CA TYR A 84 18.30 4.89 -13.97
C TYR A 84 18.82 5.36 -12.61
N THR A 85 18.11 6.24 -11.91
CA THR A 85 18.72 6.95 -10.77
C THR A 85 18.09 6.73 -9.40
N LEU A 86 16.85 6.21 -9.25
CA LEU A 86 16.17 6.23 -7.94
C LEU A 86 15.30 5.00 -7.62
N GLY A 87 15.69 3.82 -8.01
CA GLY A 87 14.95 2.60 -7.71
C GLY A 87 13.75 2.38 -8.64
N ALA A 88 13.11 1.24 -8.50
CA ALA A 88 11.92 0.90 -9.30
C ALA A 88 10.79 1.87 -8.97
N GLY A 89 10.53 2.82 -9.84
CA GLY A 89 9.43 3.72 -9.59
C GLY A 89 9.46 5.07 -10.23
N GLY A 90 10.47 5.42 -10.97
CA GLY A 90 10.55 6.66 -11.73
C GLY A 90 10.00 7.91 -11.01
N VAL A 91 10.39 9.06 -11.46
CA VAL A 91 10.00 10.35 -10.86
C VAL A 91 8.52 10.68 -11.10
N SER A 92 7.86 9.99 -12.04
CA SER A 92 6.52 10.36 -12.49
C SER A 92 5.39 9.76 -11.66
N THR A 93 5.63 8.69 -10.90
CA THR A 93 4.60 8.03 -10.09
C THR A 93 4.70 8.43 -8.63
N GLY A 94 3.60 8.83 -8.03
CA GLY A 94 3.56 9.28 -6.65
C GLY A 94 2.15 9.36 -6.10
N SER A 95 2.01 9.93 -4.93
CA SER A 95 0.73 10.22 -4.30
C SER A 95 0.50 11.74 -4.33
N VAL A 96 -0.62 12.18 -4.90
CA VAL A 96 -1.03 13.60 -4.86
C VAL A 96 -1.32 13.99 -3.42
N GLN A 97 -2.03 13.12 -2.72
CA GLN A 97 -2.42 13.30 -1.33
C GLN A 97 -2.66 11.95 -0.66
N VAL A 98 -2.42 11.92 0.64
CA VAL A 98 -2.71 10.78 1.51
C VAL A 98 -3.60 11.25 2.65
N ILE A 99 -4.72 10.56 2.86
CA ILE A 99 -5.53 10.71 4.08
C ILE A 99 -5.45 9.40 4.84
N THR A 100 -5.00 9.46 6.09
CA THR A 100 -4.85 8.27 6.94
C THR A 100 -5.99 8.20 7.95
N ILE A 101 -6.72 7.09 7.92
CA ILE A 101 -7.81 6.80 8.84
C ILE A 101 -7.22 6.20 10.12
N ASN A 102 -7.55 6.77 11.28
CA ASN A 102 -7.22 6.20 12.58
C ASN A 102 -8.30 5.19 12.99
N MET A 103 -8.03 3.91 12.74
CA MET A 103 -8.98 2.83 13.01
C MET A 103 -9.27 2.65 14.50
N ASN A 104 -8.27 2.88 15.36
CA ASN A 104 -8.50 2.81 16.79
C ASN A 104 -9.55 3.83 17.26
N ARG A 105 -9.43 5.07 16.77
CA ARG A 105 -10.44 6.10 17.08
C ARG A 105 -11.78 5.77 16.45
N TYR A 106 -11.78 5.33 15.20
CA TYR A 106 -13.01 4.98 14.48
C TYR A 106 -13.84 3.92 15.22
N VAL A 107 -13.22 2.81 15.66
CA VAL A 107 -13.96 1.74 16.37
C VAL A 107 -14.49 2.16 17.74
N GLN A 108 -13.86 3.17 18.37
CA GLN A 108 -14.29 3.70 19.65
C GLN A 108 -15.47 4.68 19.51
N THR A 109 -15.47 5.51 18.47
CA THR A 109 -16.50 6.55 18.28
C THR A 109 -17.67 6.02 17.44
N ARG A 110 -17.41 5.29 16.36
CA ARG A 110 -18.41 4.75 15.43
C ARG A 110 -19.56 5.72 15.10
N GLU A 111 -19.19 6.95 14.79
CA GLU A 111 -20.16 8.02 14.52
C GLU A 111 -20.93 7.81 13.20
N GLU A 112 -20.36 7.01 12.28
CA GLU A 112 -20.91 6.74 10.96
C GLU A 112 -20.50 5.32 10.47
N PRO A 113 -21.19 4.72 9.48
CA PRO A 113 -20.73 3.52 8.80
C PRO A 113 -19.37 3.72 8.15
N PHE A 114 -18.55 2.65 8.08
CA PHE A 114 -17.21 2.73 7.50
C PHE A 114 -17.23 3.10 6.01
N SER A 115 -18.22 2.64 5.27
CA SER A 115 -18.44 3.02 3.87
C SER A 115 -18.67 4.53 3.70
N GLU A 116 -19.45 5.17 4.55
CA GLU A 116 -19.68 6.62 4.49
C GLU A 116 -18.41 7.41 4.82
N LEU A 117 -17.60 6.93 5.79
CA LEU A 117 -16.29 7.48 6.07
C LEU A 117 -15.37 7.39 4.85
N LEU A 118 -15.32 6.24 4.17
CA LEU A 118 -14.53 6.04 2.96
C LEU A 118 -14.99 6.97 1.83
N ASP A 119 -16.29 7.08 1.59
CA ASP A 119 -16.85 7.98 0.58
C ASP A 119 -16.46 9.44 0.86
N ARG A 120 -16.55 9.87 2.12
CA ARG A 120 -16.13 11.21 2.52
C ARG A 120 -14.63 11.44 2.33
N VAL A 121 -13.79 10.48 2.68
CA VAL A 121 -12.34 10.55 2.46
C VAL A 121 -12.03 10.62 0.97
N HIS A 122 -12.72 9.82 0.15
CA HIS A 122 -12.60 9.86 -1.30
C HIS A 122 -12.95 11.24 -1.86
N MET A 123 -14.07 11.82 -1.42
CA MET A 123 -14.47 13.17 -1.85
C MET A 123 -13.41 14.24 -1.50
N TYR A 124 -12.79 14.15 -0.32
CA TYR A 124 -11.70 15.08 0.03
C TYR A 124 -10.46 14.89 -0.82
N LEU A 125 -10.10 13.66 -1.14
CA LEU A 125 -8.98 13.38 -2.05
C LEU A 125 -9.24 13.91 -3.46
N LEU A 126 -10.46 13.75 -3.98
CA LEU A 126 -10.85 14.31 -5.28
C LEU A 126 -10.87 15.84 -5.28
N ALA A 127 -11.40 16.45 -4.23
CA ALA A 127 -11.40 17.90 -4.08
C ALA A 127 -9.97 18.47 -4.03
N HIS A 128 -9.06 17.82 -3.29
CA HIS A 128 -7.66 18.21 -3.28
C HIS A 128 -7.01 18.07 -4.66
N ARG A 129 -7.30 16.97 -5.38
CA ARG A 129 -6.80 16.77 -6.74
C ARG A 129 -7.25 17.87 -7.68
N ALA A 130 -8.52 18.29 -7.61
CA ALA A 130 -9.05 19.38 -8.43
C ALA A 130 -8.33 20.72 -8.14
N ILE A 131 -8.00 21.01 -6.87
CA ILE A 131 -7.21 22.20 -6.51
C ILE A 131 -5.80 22.13 -7.13
N ILE A 132 -5.17 20.96 -7.16
CA ILE A 132 -3.86 20.77 -7.80
C ILE A 132 -3.97 20.98 -9.32
N GLU A 133 -5.05 20.50 -9.95
CA GLU A 133 -5.34 20.74 -11.39
C GLU A 133 -5.43 22.23 -11.70
N ASP A 134 -6.20 23.00 -10.92
CA ASP A 134 -6.29 24.46 -11.04
C ASP A 134 -4.92 25.14 -10.93
N TYR A 135 -4.08 24.68 -9.99
CA TYR A 135 -2.73 25.23 -9.80
C TYR A 135 -1.79 24.88 -10.97
N ILE A 136 -1.92 23.69 -11.57
CA ILE A 136 -1.18 23.31 -12.77
C ILE A 136 -1.58 24.20 -13.93
N GLU A 137 -2.88 24.38 -14.17
CA GLU A 137 -3.42 25.25 -15.22
C GLU A 137 -2.99 26.71 -15.03
N GLY A 138 -2.94 27.18 -13.79
CA GLY A 138 -2.44 28.50 -13.44
C GLY A 138 -0.92 28.67 -13.53
N GLY A 139 -0.17 27.61 -13.86
CA GLY A 139 1.31 27.64 -13.96
C GLY A 139 2.03 27.75 -12.63
N LEU A 140 1.34 27.49 -11.51
CA LEU A 140 1.87 27.61 -10.16
C LEU A 140 2.72 26.40 -9.73
N LEU A 141 2.63 25.29 -10.49
CA LEU A 141 3.37 24.06 -10.22
C LEU A 141 4.31 23.70 -11.39
N PRO A 142 5.52 24.30 -11.45
CA PRO A 142 6.41 24.17 -12.61
C PRO A 142 6.77 22.71 -12.95
N ALA A 143 6.92 21.84 -11.96
CA ALA A 143 7.25 20.42 -12.18
C ALA A 143 6.22 19.69 -13.02
N TYR A 144 4.95 20.06 -12.91
CA TYR A 144 3.85 19.54 -13.73
C TYR A 144 3.77 20.27 -15.06
N SER A 145 3.82 21.60 -15.04
CA SER A 145 3.66 22.43 -16.25
C SER A 145 4.77 22.19 -17.27
N THR A 146 5.96 21.80 -16.85
CA THR A 146 7.09 21.44 -17.72
C THR A 146 7.09 19.97 -18.17
N GLY A 147 6.14 19.17 -17.69
CA GLY A 147 5.98 17.76 -18.08
C GLY A 147 6.91 16.77 -17.34
N PHE A 148 7.63 17.20 -16.28
CA PHE A 148 8.43 16.27 -15.48
C PHE A 148 7.56 15.29 -14.70
N ILE A 149 6.38 15.73 -14.25
CA ILE A 149 5.40 14.94 -13.51
C ILE A 149 4.06 15.09 -14.21
N SER A 150 3.33 14.00 -14.38
CA SER A 150 1.94 14.01 -14.87
C SER A 150 0.99 13.66 -13.74
N LEU A 151 -0.07 14.45 -13.58
CA LEU A 151 -1.08 14.20 -12.55
C LEU A 151 -1.83 12.87 -12.81
N ASP A 152 -1.93 12.43 -14.06
CA ASP A 152 -2.57 11.16 -14.44
C ASP A 152 -1.81 9.94 -13.90
N LYS A 153 -0.53 10.11 -13.58
CA LYS A 153 0.32 9.08 -12.98
C LYS A 153 0.40 9.18 -11.45
N GLN A 154 -0.35 10.10 -10.86
CA GLN A 154 -0.38 10.30 -9.42
C GLN A 154 -1.66 9.70 -8.82
N PHE A 155 -1.52 9.04 -7.67
CA PHE A 155 -2.61 8.37 -6.97
C PHE A 155 -3.16 9.21 -5.83
N CYS A 156 -4.46 9.07 -5.57
CA CYS A 156 -5.06 9.43 -4.30
C CYS A 156 -4.94 8.23 -3.36
N THR A 157 -4.34 8.42 -2.20
CA THR A 157 -4.00 7.31 -1.31
C THR A 157 -4.79 7.40 -0.02
N ILE A 158 -5.38 6.28 0.39
CA ILE A 158 -5.99 6.11 1.71
C ILE A 158 -5.04 5.27 2.55
N GLY A 159 -4.56 5.84 3.65
CA GLY A 159 -3.78 5.15 4.65
C GLY A 159 -4.66 4.62 5.77
N ILE A 160 -4.21 3.58 6.45
CA ILE A 160 -4.87 3.00 7.61
C ILE A 160 -3.83 2.82 8.70
N ASN A 161 -4.10 3.29 9.92
CA ASN A 161 -3.28 3.02 11.08
C ASN A 161 -4.13 2.64 12.31
N GLY A 162 -3.47 2.21 13.39
CA GLY A 162 -4.15 1.85 14.63
C GLY A 162 -4.98 0.57 14.55
N MET A 163 -4.70 -0.34 13.61
CA MET A 163 -5.47 -1.58 13.44
C MET A 163 -5.26 -2.55 14.61
N LEU A 164 -4.04 -2.62 15.16
CA LEU A 164 -3.77 -3.48 16.32
C LEU A 164 -4.60 -3.02 17.52
N GLU A 165 -4.51 -1.75 17.85
CA GLU A 165 -5.25 -1.14 18.95
C GLU A 165 -6.76 -1.24 18.74
N ALA A 166 -7.23 -1.08 17.49
CA ALA A 166 -8.64 -1.28 17.14
C ALA A 166 -9.08 -2.72 17.41
N SER A 167 -8.27 -3.71 17.04
CA SER A 167 -8.58 -5.12 17.28
C SER A 167 -8.56 -5.47 18.76
N GLU A 168 -7.61 -4.94 19.51
CA GLU A 168 -7.54 -5.09 20.98
C GLU A 168 -8.78 -4.50 21.65
N TYR A 169 -9.20 -3.32 21.21
CA TYR A 169 -10.41 -2.68 21.75
C TYR A 169 -11.69 -3.50 21.48
N VAL A 170 -11.84 -4.04 20.26
CA VAL A 170 -13.08 -4.76 19.87
C VAL A 170 -13.12 -6.18 20.39
N LYS A 171 -11.99 -6.90 20.43
CA LYS A 171 -11.94 -8.33 20.80
C LYS A 171 -11.10 -8.64 22.02
N GLY A 172 -10.37 -7.67 22.56
CA GLY A 172 -9.45 -7.86 23.67
C GLY A 172 -8.19 -8.64 23.31
N LYS A 173 -8.00 -9.01 22.03
CA LYS A 173 -6.78 -9.66 21.52
C LYS A 173 -6.60 -9.34 20.05
N ALA A 174 -5.36 -9.14 19.61
CA ALA A 174 -5.02 -9.07 18.21
C ALA A 174 -5.28 -10.44 17.55
N ASP A 175 -6.16 -10.49 16.56
CA ASP A 175 -6.53 -11.69 15.81
C ASP A 175 -6.44 -11.40 14.32
N THR A 176 -5.64 -12.18 13.60
CA THR A 176 -5.42 -12.03 12.16
C THR A 176 -6.71 -12.23 11.35
N ALA A 177 -7.62 -13.08 11.81
CA ALA A 177 -8.93 -13.27 11.18
C ALA A 177 -9.81 -12.03 11.30
N PHE A 178 -9.69 -11.28 12.40
CA PHE A 178 -10.37 -10.01 12.58
C PHE A 178 -9.90 -8.95 11.58
N PHE A 179 -8.59 -8.79 11.41
CA PHE A 179 -8.05 -7.85 10.41
C PHE A 179 -8.54 -8.18 9.00
N SER A 180 -8.55 -9.47 8.64
CA SER A 180 -9.03 -9.92 7.33
C SER A 180 -10.52 -9.65 7.10
N SER A 181 -11.35 -9.78 8.13
CA SER A 181 -12.80 -9.49 8.01
C SER A 181 -13.08 -8.00 7.92
N TYR A 182 -12.32 -7.20 8.67
CA TYR A 182 -12.51 -5.74 8.74
C TYR A 182 -12.10 -5.02 7.46
N LEU A 183 -11.15 -5.59 6.70
CA LEU A 183 -10.69 -5.04 5.42
C LEU A 183 -11.58 -5.48 4.24
N LYS A 184 -12.56 -6.36 4.46
CA LYS A 184 -13.50 -6.83 3.44
C LYS A 184 -14.85 -6.11 3.46
N GLU A 185 -15.15 -5.36 4.51
CA GLU A 185 -16.29 -4.45 4.59
C GLU A 185 -15.96 -3.12 3.92
#